data_355a086bda9c61816715c2f5c2f5f493
#
_entry.id   355a086bda9c61816715c2f5c2f5f493
#
_cell.length_a   1.000
_cell.length_b   1.000
_cell.length_c   1.000
_cell.angle_alpha   90.00
_cell.angle_beta   90.00
_cell.angle_gamma   90.00
#
_symmetry.space_group_name_H-M   'P 1'
#
loop_
_entity.id
_entity.type
_entity.pdbx_description
1 polymer ?
#
loop_
_entity_poly.entity_id
_entity_poly.type
_entity_poly.pdbx_seq_one_letter_code
_entity_poly.pdbx_strand_id
1 'polypeptide(L)'
;MCGIVGFLTFKASDIPDYEILKRMRDILTHRGPDDSGEYIRRLDDQGPFVYFGHRRLSIIDLSGGHQPLSNEDGTVWVIFNGEIYNFQELKKELEVLGH
;
A
#
# COMPACT_ATOMS: atom_id res chain seq x y z
N MET A 1 11.18 0.94 -11.05
CA MET A 1 9.72 0.81 -10.86
C MET A 1 9.45 0.16 -9.52
N CYS A 2 8.50 0.67 -8.79
CA CYS A 2 8.12 0.13 -7.48
C CYS A 2 7.63 -1.33 -7.56
N GLY A 3 7.61 -2.01 -6.43
CA GLY A 3 7.04 -3.33 -6.28
C GLY A 3 5.82 -3.30 -5.36
N ILE A 4 4.79 -4.01 -5.72
CA ILE A 4 3.60 -4.18 -4.89
C ILE A 4 3.29 -5.66 -4.70
N VAL A 5 2.80 -6.00 -3.52
CA VAL A 5 2.32 -7.34 -3.21
C VAL A 5 1.08 -7.22 -2.32
N GLY A 6 0.15 -8.14 -2.49
CA GLY A 6 -1.05 -8.18 -1.69
C GLY A 6 -1.44 -9.62 -1.34
N PHE A 7 -2.11 -9.76 -0.23
CA PHE A 7 -2.69 -11.02 0.21
C PHE A 7 -4.05 -10.75 0.85
N LEU A 8 -5.05 -11.51 0.46
CA LEU A 8 -6.40 -11.44 1.01
C LEU A 8 -6.88 -12.86 1.30
N THR A 9 -7.38 -13.09 2.49
CA THR A 9 -8.09 -14.33 2.83
C THR A 9 -9.29 -14.04 3.71
N PHE A 10 -10.33 -14.85 3.54
CA PHE A 10 -11.53 -14.84 4.37
C PHE A 10 -11.49 -15.92 5.45
N LYS A 11 -10.42 -16.75 5.48
CA LYS A 11 -10.25 -17.83 6.44
C LYS A 11 -9.08 -17.54 7.38
N ALA A 12 -9.32 -17.50 8.67
CA ALA A 12 -8.28 -17.28 9.68
C ALA A 12 -7.16 -18.34 9.60
N SER A 13 -7.50 -19.59 9.24
CA SER A 13 -6.54 -20.68 9.09
C SER A 13 -5.57 -20.49 7.93
N ASP A 14 -5.89 -19.65 6.96
CA ASP A 14 -5.06 -19.38 5.77
C ASP A 14 -4.14 -18.17 5.95
N ILE A 15 -4.22 -17.47 7.09
CA ILE A 15 -3.35 -16.31 7.36
C ILE A 15 -1.92 -16.83 7.57
N PRO A 16 -0.95 -16.41 6.71
CA PRO A 16 0.43 -16.83 6.88
C PRO A 16 1.08 -16.11 8.06
N ASP A 17 2.17 -16.67 8.56
CA ASP A 17 3.00 -15.99 9.54
C ASP A 17 3.52 -14.66 8.99
N TYR A 18 3.65 -13.66 9.85
CA TYR A 18 4.12 -12.34 9.47
C TYR A 18 5.45 -12.37 8.70
N GLU A 19 6.38 -13.25 9.09
CA GLU A 19 7.66 -13.39 8.41
C GLU A 19 7.50 -13.79 6.93
N ILE A 20 6.47 -14.55 6.60
CA ILE A 20 6.16 -14.90 5.20
C ILE A 20 5.69 -13.67 4.44
N LEU A 21 4.76 -12.89 5.01
CA LEU A 21 4.25 -11.66 4.41
C LEU A 21 5.38 -10.65 4.18
N LYS A 22 6.24 -10.47 5.17
CA LYS A 22 7.41 -9.61 5.08
C LYS A 22 8.36 -10.06 3.95
N ARG A 23 8.62 -11.34 3.83
CA ARG A 23 9.45 -11.89 2.76
C ARG A 23 8.83 -11.70 1.38
N MET A 24 7.51 -11.82 1.27
CA MET A 24 6.79 -11.51 0.03
C MET A 24 7.04 -10.07 -0.44
N ARG A 25 7.04 -9.12 0.49
CA ARG A 25 7.39 -7.73 0.21
C ARG A 25 8.87 -7.58 -0.15
N ASP A 26 9.75 -8.14 0.66
CA ASP A 26 11.19 -7.88 0.58
C ASP A 26 11.86 -8.57 -0.61
N ILE A 27 11.26 -9.62 -1.17
CA ILE A 27 11.74 -10.21 -2.43
C ILE A 27 11.66 -9.22 -3.60
N LEU A 28 10.86 -8.17 -3.47
CA LEU A 28 10.70 -7.10 -4.44
C LEU A 28 11.68 -5.94 -4.24
N THR A 29 12.67 -6.07 -3.34
CA THR A 29 13.65 -5.01 -3.03
C THR A 29 14.41 -4.52 -4.26
N HIS A 30 14.69 -5.40 -5.22
CA HIS A 30 15.35 -5.04 -6.48
C HIS A 30 14.52 -4.04 -7.32
N ARG A 31 13.21 -3.99 -7.14
CA ARG A 31 12.32 -3.06 -7.84
C ARG A 31 12.21 -1.73 -7.10
N GLY A 32 12.30 -1.73 -5.78
CA GLY A 32 12.13 -0.56 -4.95
C GLY A 32 13.05 -0.59 -3.72
N PRO A 33 14.35 -0.22 -3.89
CA PRO A 33 15.30 -0.29 -2.80
C PRO A 33 15.20 0.86 -1.79
N ASP A 34 14.52 1.96 -2.13
CA ASP A 34 14.64 3.22 -1.39
C ASP A 34 13.73 3.29 -0.16
N ASP A 35 12.57 2.63 -0.20
CA ASP A 35 11.61 2.64 0.91
C ASP A 35 10.76 1.36 0.89
N SER A 36 10.23 1.01 2.04
CA SER A 36 9.30 -0.10 2.18
C SER A 36 8.15 0.28 3.11
N GLY A 37 6.98 -0.24 2.82
CA GLY A 37 5.81 -0.04 3.64
C GLY A 37 4.91 -1.25 3.64
N GLU A 38 4.04 -1.33 4.62
CA GLU A 38 3.06 -2.39 4.72
C GLU A 38 1.81 -1.92 5.46
N TYR A 39 0.71 -2.56 5.16
CA TYR A 39 -0.56 -2.40 5.83
C TYR A 39 -1.16 -3.76 6.09
N ILE A 40 -1.52 -4.00 7.34
CA ILE A 40 -2.12 -5.25 7.79
C ILE A 40 -3.42 -4.90 8.49
N ARG A 41 -4.51 -5.54 8.07
CA ARG A 41 -5.79 -5.40 8.75
C ARG A 41 -6.54 -6.72 8.79
N ARG A 42 -7.05 -7.00 9.98
CA ARG A 42 -8.02 -8.04 10.23
C ARG A 42 -9.32 -7.35 10.66
N LEU A 43 -10.39 -7.55 9.90
CA LEU A 43 -11.64 -6.81 10.14
C LEU A 43 -12.37 -7.27 11.39
N ASP A 44 -12.27 -8.54 11.73
CA ASP A 44 -12.73 -9.13 12.99
C ASP A 44 -12.08 -10.49 13.21
N ASP A 45 -12.42 -11.19 14.30
CA ASP A 45 -11.84 -12.50 14.62
C ASP A 45 -12.13 -13.59 13.58
N GLN A 46 -13.14 -13.40 12.75
CA GLN A 46 -13.55 -14.33 11.69
C GLN A 46 -13.61 -13.66 10.32
N GLY A 47 -13.34 -12.38 10.26
CA GLY A 47 -13.45 -11.59 9.06
C GLY A 47 -12.23 -11.67 8.14
N PRO A 48 -12.32 -11.00 7.00
CA PRO A 48 -11.22 -11.00 6.06
C PRO A 48 -9.95 -10.38 6.64
N PHE A 49 -8.83 -10.96 6.26
CA PHE A 49 -7.48 -10.46 6.54
C PHE A 49 -6.89 -9.90 5.25
N VAL A 50 -6.31 -8.71 5.34
CA VAL A 50 -5.66 -8.02 4.22
C VAL A 50 -4.23 -7.68 4.58
N TYR A 51 -3.32 -7.94 3.66
CA TYR A 51 -1.94 -7.48 3.68
C TYR A 51 -1.64 -6.71 2.40
N PHE A 52 -1.07 -5.52 2.55
CA PHE A 52 -0.44 -4.78 1.46
C PHE A 52 1.05 -4.59 1.77
N GLY A 53 1.90 -4.91 0.82
CA GLY A 53 3.32 -4.63 0.89
C GLY A 53 3.76 -3.77 -0.29
N HIS A 54 4.64 -2.81 -0.03
CA HIS A 54 5.14 -1.88 -1.03
C HIS A 54 6.64 -1.72 -0.90
N ARG A 55 7.33 -1.74 -2.04
CA ARG A 55 8.74 -1.37 -2.18
C ARG A 55 8.82 -0.18 -3.14
N ARG A 56 9.47 0.89 -2.71
CA ARG A 56 9.49 2.15 -3.43
C ARG A 56 10.84 2.38 -4.11
N LEU A 57 10.77 2.75 -5.38
CA LEU A 57 11.85 3.42 -6.09
C LEU A 57 11.51 4.91 -6.14
N SER A 58 12.30 5.72 -5.44
CA SER A 58 12.08 7.17 -5.33
C SER A 58 13.06 7.91 -6.21
N ILE A 59 12.57 8.55 -7.27
CA ILE A 59 13.42 9.30 -8.20
C ILE A 59 13.42 10.79 -7.84
N ILE A 60 12.30 11.36 -7.38
CA ILE A 60 12.11 12.80 -7.25
C ILE A 60 11.81 13.23 -5.80
N ASP A 61 11.04 12.47 -5.03
CA ASP A 61 10.61 12.83 -3.69
C ASP A 61 10.88 11.71 -2.70
N LEU A 62 11.96 11.86 -1.91
CA LEU A 62 12.33 10.90 -0.87
C LEU A 62 11.45 11.01 0.38
N SER A 63 10.88 12.20 0.63
CA SER A 63 10.12 12.48 1.85
C SER A 63 8.62 12.26 1.72
N GLY A 64 8.07 12.41 0.50
CA GLY A 64 6.66 12.16 0.21
C GLY A 64 6.40 10.84 -0.49
N GLY A 65 5.16 10.41 -0.54
CA GLY A 65 4.76 9.24 -1.32
C GLY A 65 5.08 7.90 -0.70
N HIS A 66 5.32 7.85 0.61
CA HIS A 66 5.38 6.57 1.32
C HIS A 66 4.06 5.81 1.17
N GLN A 67 4.13 4.53 0.84
CA GLN A 67 2.95 3.68 0.65
C GLN A 67 3.00 2.47 1.58
N PRO A 68 1.86 1.89 1.97
CA PRO A 68 0.48 2.24 1.53
C PRO A 68 0.00 3.61 2.01
N LEU A 69 -0.87 4.22 1.21
CA LEU A 69 -1.51 5.50 1.51
C LEU A 69 -2.94 5.30 1.99
N SER A 70 -3.40 6.16 2.89
CA SER A 70 -4.79 6.19 3.32
C SER A 70 -5.47 7.51 2.94
N ASN A 71 -6.81 7.50 2.93
CA ASN A 71 -7.60 8.71 2.94
C ASN A 71 -7.53 9.41 4.31
N GLU A 72 -8.26 10.51 4.49
CA GLU A 72 -8.16 11.39 5.66
C GLU A 72 -8.46 10.68 6.98
N ASP A 73 -9.41 9.75 6.98
CA ASP A 73 -9.87 9.04 8.19
C ASP A 73 -9.31 7.60 8.31
N GLY A 74 -8.46 7.18 7.38
CA GLY A 74 -7.86 5.85 7.43
C GLY A 74 -8.80 4.69 7.09
N THR A 75 -9.92 4.97 6.45
CA THR A 75 -10.91 3.93 6.08
C THR A 75 -10.67 3.30 4.72
N VAL A 76 -9.91 3.98 3.85
CA VAL A 76 -9.54 3.48 2.52
C VAL A 76 -8.02 3.51 2.38
N TRP A 77 -7.46 2.40 1.93
CA TRP A 77 -6.02 2.24 1.76
C TRP A 77 -5.69 1.79 0.34
N VAL A 78 -4.58 2.28 -0.19
CA VAL A 78 -4.12 1.96 -1.53
C VAL A 78 -2.62 1.72 -1.57
N ILE A 79 -2.21 0.76 -2.40
CA ILE A 79 -0.85 0.63 -2.92
C ILE A 79 -0.92 0.81 -4.43
N PHE A 80 0.04 1.51 -4.98
CA PHE A 80 0.00 1.89 -6.39
C PHE A 80 1.40 1.94 -7.00
N ASN A 81 1.53 1.31 -8.14
CA ASN A 81 2.71 1.41 -8.97
C ASN A 81 2.31 1.97 -10.33
N GLY A 82 2.44 3.28 -10.50
CA GLY A 82 2.03 3.96 -11.73
C GLY A 82 2.08 5.47 -11.60
N GLU A 83 1.50 6.13 -12.56
CA GLU A 83 1.42 7.58 -12.64
C GLU A 83 -0.01 8.03 -12.92
N ILE A 84 -0.45 9.11 -12.28
CA ILE A 84 -1.72 9.78 -12.55
C ILE A 84 -1.39 11.10 -13.22
N TYR A 85 -1.44 11.13 -14.55
CA TYR A 85 -0.97 12.28 -15.32
C TYR A 85 -1.77 13.55 -15.10
N ASN A 86 -3.08 13.44 -14.83
CA ASN A 86 -3.97 14.56 -14.53
C ASN A 86 -4.17 14.79 -13.03
N PHE A 87 -3.19 14.43 -12.21
CA PHE A 87 -3.31 14.51 -10.74
C PHE A 87 -3.63 15.91 -10.23
N GLN A 88 -3.12 16.95 -10.90
CA GLN A 88 -3.34 18.34 -10.49
C GLN A 88 -4.81 18.75 -10.66
N GLU A 89 -5.45 18.33 -11.74
CA GLU A 89 -6.89 18.57 -11.96
C GLU A 89 -7.74 17.84 -10.93
N LEU A 90 -7.46 16.56 -10.73
CA LEU A 90 -8.15 15.73 -9.75
C LEU A 90 -7.98 16.27 -8.32
N LYS A 91 -6.78 16.73 -7.98
CA LYS A 91 -6.51 17.34 -6.68
C LYS A 91 -7.39 18.55 -6.44
N LYS A 92 -7.50 19.46 -7.42
CA LYS A 92 -8.36 20.65 -7.32
C LYS A 92 -9.82 20.30 -7.13
N GLU A 93 -10.31 19.31 -7.87
CA GLU A 93 -11.71 18.85 -7.72
C GLU A 93 -11.96 18.26 -6.33
N LEU A 94 -11.04 17.45 -5.82
CA LEU A 94 -11.15 16.85 -4.49
C LEU A 94 -11.08 17.92 -3.39
N GLU A 95 -10.20 18.91 -3.52
CA GLU A 95 -10.11 20.03 -2.56
C GLU A 95 -11.42 20.84 -2.50
N VAL A 96 -12.09 21.07 -3.63
CA VAL A 96 -13.40 21.72 -3.68
C VAL A 96 -14.48 20.88 -2.97
N LEU A 97 -14.34 19.55 -3.01
CA LEU A 97 -15.26 18.64 -2.33
C LEU A 97 -14.94 18.43 -0.84
N GLY A 98 -13.84 19.02 -0.34
CA GLY A 98 -13.48 18.99 1.08
C GLY A 98 -12.44 17.93 1.45
N HIS A 99 -11.76 17.38 0.46
CA HIS A 99 -10.66 16.41 0.69
C HIS A 99 -9.29 17.06 0.81
#